data_6b4da54786328fff0826d7e32d2c7ef2
#
_entry.id   6b4da54786328fff0826d7e32d2c7ef2
#
_cell.length_a   1.000
_cell.length_b   1.000
_cell.length_c   1.000
_cell.angle_alpha   90.00
_cell.angle_beta   90.00
_cell.angle_gamma   90.00
#
_symmetry.space_group_name_H-M   'P 1'
#
loop_
_entity.id
_entity.type
_entity.pdbx_description
1 polymer ?
#
loop_
_entity_poly.entity_id
_entity_poly.type
_entity_poly.pdbx_seq_one_letter_code
_entity_poly.pdbx_strand_id
1 'polypeptide(L)'
;MTARMHGARSLARAVAALAAMAAPALAAPEASDVWSDLREGLEAYGYAVEAGTEEVGGDAVRLEDLVLSTETRGETMGPDGEMAASVTRITLTLARAGLTEEGDGVVVTLPDEIPIAIETEVEGADPVVLRGRLRSEGLDVAVREAEAGLRYAYASDVQTFELDEFEGSEGTLDLAIRLEAFAGETLTGRAGTDRTTTQSQRADRATAEVQFVDPSPDGGSIDLAFALADLVGTGETRVPEGAAIADPGLTARAGGRIAGDVDYGDTRLEIAVDGPGGALDVSSTSAGGALNLSLGADGIVYGLQTEGSAVRLRGEQLPIPELSYTVERSALDVLVPILAGDAPQPFRIAAALTGLDLDDAIWDLFDPRAVLPRDPASLDVALSGNATVPEDLVAPPPGEDAPTPGADAPSGEDGDAGEDAPAPELVELDVERLDLSAAGARLSASGALSAVEGGTPAAPGLPPLAGTLAIDLTGVEGLLDGLVEMGLLEPERSAFARGMLGFVARPTGADAYASEITLGGDGSVTANGMALR
;
A
#
# COMPACT_ATOMS: atom_id res chain seq x y z
N MET A 1 8.03 -5.72 16.09
CA MET A 1 7.96 -6.22 14.70
C MET A 1 7.46 -5.15 13.71
N THR A 2 6.57 -4.24 14.08
CA THR A 2 5.99 -3.17 13.22
C THR A 2 6.95 -2.02 12.85
N ALA A 3 7.88 -1.62 13.70
CA ALA A 3 8.86 -0.55 13.40
C ALA A 3 9.79 -0.87 12.21
N ARG A 4 9.96 -2.15 11.84
CA ARG A 4 10.89 -2.62 10.80
C ARG A 4 10.37 -2.49 9.36
N MET A 5 9.06 -2.29 9.15
CA MET A 5 8.49 -2.15 7.80
C MET A 5 8.61 -0.73 7.20
N HIS A 6 8.90 0.30 8.02
CA HIS A 6 9.05 1.69 7.53
C HIS A 6 10.39 1.92 6.81
N GLY A 7 11.47 1.27 7.25
CA GLY A 7 12.77 1.33 6.58
C GLY A 7 12.75 0.85 5.12
N ALA A 8 12.02 -0.23 4.83
CA ALA A 8 11.89 -0.75 3.46
C ALA A 8 11.14 0.20 2.51
N ARG A 9 10.13 0.95 3.01
CA ARG A 9 9.43 1.97 2.22
C ARG A 9 10.32 3.18 1.90
N SER A 10 11.22 3.53 2.82
CA SER A 10 12.16 4.63 2.66
C SER A 10 13.31 4.27 1.72
N LEU A 11 13.78 3.02 1.75
CA LEU A 11 14.82 2.52 0.83
C LEU A 11 14.35 2.53 -0.63
N ALA A 12 13.10 2.10 -0.88
CA ALA A 12 12.49 2.16 -2.22
C ALA A 12 12.43 3.60 -2.77
N ARG A 13 12.26 4.62 -1.91
CA ARG A 13 12.30 6.03 -2.31
C ARG A 13 13.71 6.50 -2.67
N ALA A 14 14.74 6.07 -1.94
CA ALA A 14 16.12 6.44 -2.21
C ALA A 14 16.64 5.85 -3.54
N VAL A 15 16.29 4.60 -3.84
CA VAL A 15 16.62 3.96 -5.12
C VAL A 15 15.86 4.60 -6.29
N ALA A 16 14.58 4.97 -6.09
CA ALA A 16 13.78 5.64 -7.12
C ALA A 16 14.28 7.07 -7.42
N ALA A 17 14.84 7.79 -6.44
CA ALA A 17 15.35 9.15 -6.66
C ALA A 17 16.60 9.20 -7.56
N LEU A 18 17.43 8.14 -7.58
CA LEU A 18 18.61 8.03 -8.45
C LEU A 18 18.26 7.59 -9.88
N ALA A 19 17.04 7.07 -10.11
CA ALA A 19 16.63 6.48 -11.38
C ALA A 19 15.78 7.39 -12.26
N ALA A 20 15.57 8.65 -11.91
CA ALA A 20 14.61 9.52 -12.57
C ALA A 20 15.25 10.47 -13.57
N MET A 21 15.39 10.10 -14.87
CA MET A 21 15.90 11.05 -15.89
C MET A 21 15.84 10.64 -17.38
N ALA A 22 15.17 11.40 -18.29
CA ALA A 22 15.31 11.33 -19.73
C ALA A 22 14.58 12.18 -20.77
N ALA A 23 14.99 12.69 -21.97
CA ALA A 23 14.21 13.26 -23.06
C ALA A 23 14.65 13.53 -24.49
N PRO A 24 13.88 13.80 -25.56
CA PRO A 24 14.38 13.95 -26.93
C PRO A 24 14.67 15.39 -27.40
N ALA A 25 15.37 15.47 -28.52
CA ALA A 25 16.24 16.48 -29.04
C ALA A 25 15.60 17.73 -29.68
N LEU A 26 16.10 18.93 -29.33
CA LEU A 26 16.06 20.16 -30.17
C LEU A 26 17.42 20.86 -30.18
N ALA A 27 18.05 21.12 -29.08
CA ALA A 27 19.45 21.48 -28.93
C ALA A 27 20.10 20.52 -27.94
N ALA A 28 21.42 20.38 -27.93
CA ALA A 28 22.06 19.67 -26.82
C ALA A 28 21.86 20.51 -25.55
N PRO A 29 21.37 19.92 -24.45
CA PRO A 29 21.28 20.66 -23.19
C PRO A 29 22.69 20.96 -22.67
N GLU A 30 22.85 22.10 -21.99
CA GLU A 30 24.10 22.38 -21.29
C GLU A 30 24.23 21.53 -20.03
N ALA A 31 25.42 21.09 -19.67
CA ALA A 31 25.66 20.29 -18.47
C ALA A 31 25.19 21.01 -17.18
N SER A 32 25.30 22.36 -17.17
CA SER A 32 24.80 23.22 -16.09
C SER A 32 23.29 23.21 -15.95
N ASP A 33 22.55 23.18 -17.07
CA ASP A 33 21.08 23.14 -17.05
C ASP A 33 20.58 21.79 -16.54
N VAL A 34 21.22 20.71 -16.98
CA VAL A 34 20.93 19.35 -16.48
C VAL A 34 21.19 19.25 -14.97
N TRP A 35 22.29 19.80 -14.47
CA TRP A 35 22.57 19.82 -13.04
C TRP A 35 21.55 20.64 -12.25
N SER A 36 21.15 21.79 -12.79
CA SER A 36 20.10 22.62 -12.17
C SER A 36 18.77 21.89 -12.08
N ASP A 37 18.34 21.20 -13.16
CA ASP A 37 17.09 20.42 -13.17
C ASP A 37 17.15 19.24 -12.21
N LEU A 38 18.31 18.54 -12.14
CA LEU A 38 18.56 17.48 -11.17
C LEU A 38 18.42 17.92 -9.73
N ARG A 39 19.11 19.02 -9.39
CA ARG A 39 19.05 19.59 -8.05
C ARG A 39 17.63 19.99 -7.69
N GLU A 40 16.95 20.74 -8.56
CA GLU A 40 15.55 21.16 -8.35
C GLU A 40 14.62 19.93 -8.18
N GLY A 41 14.85 18.86 -8.97
CA GLY A 41 14.10 17.62 -8.84
C GLY A 41 14.32 16.94 -7.49
N LEU A 42 15.56 16.78 -7.05
CA LEU A 42 15.90 16.18 -5.76
C LEU A 42 15.30 16.99 -4.60
N GLU A 43 15.40 18.31 -4.65
CA GLU A 43 14.81 19.21 -3.65
C GLU A 43 13.27 19.11 -3.63
N ALA A 44 12.63 18.97 -4.79
CA ALA A 44 11.17 18.75 -4.86
C ALA A 44 10.75 17.41 -4.24
N TYR A 45 11.63 16.39 -4.26
CA TYR A 45 11.45 15.13 -3.55
C TYR A 45 11.81 15.18 -2.06
N GLY A 46 12.22 16.36 -1.55
CA GLY A 46 12.55 16.57 -0.15
C GLY A 46 13.99 16.22 0.22
N TYR A 47 14.89 16.10 -0.76
CA TYR A 47 16.32 15.96 -0.49
C TYR A 47 16.99 17.31 -0.30
N ALA A 48 17.81 17.45 0.74
CA ALA A 48 18.83 18.45 0.82
C ALA A 48 20.03 18.00 -0.04
N VAL A 49 20.55 18.90 -0.88
CA VAL A 49 21.63 18.63 -1.83
C VAL A 49 22.84 19.47 -1.46
N GLU A 50 23.89 18.85 -0.94
CA GLU A 50 25.12 19.51 -0.51
C GLU A 50 26.32 18.92 -1.27
N ALA A 51 27.15 19.77 -1.89
CA ALA A 51 28.37 19.36 -2.55
C ALA A 51 29.58 20.00 -1.82
N GLY A 52 30.60 19.20 -1.50
CA GLY A 52 31.85 19.67 -0.95
C GLY A 52 32.60 20.54 -1.97
N THR A 53 32.62 20.13 -3.23
CA THR A 53 33.13 20.92 -4.35
C THR A 53 32.14 20.85 -5.53
N GLU A 54 31.85 22.01 -6.11
CA GLU A 54 31.03 22.14 -7.31
C GLU A 54 31.79 22.98 -8.34
N GLU A 55 32.26 22.32 -9.39
CA GLU A 55 32.92 22.99 -10.51
C GLU A 55 31.98 23.00 -11.72
N VAL A 56 31.38 24.15 -12.01
CA VAL A 56 30.52 24.36 -13.19
C VAL A 56 31.29 25.18 -14.19
N GLY A 57 31.56 24.64 -15.38
CA GLY A 57 32.24 25.38 -16.41
C GLY A 57 32.48 24.63 -17.70
N GLY A 58 32.41 25.36 -18.80
CA GLY A 58 32.58 24.81 -20.15
C GLY A 58 31.50 23.80 -20.49
N ASP A 59 31.96 22.63 -20.89
CA ASP A 59 31.17 21.49 -21.34
C ASP A 59 30.91 20.43 -20.25
N ALA A 60 31.21 20.75 -18.96
CA ALA A 60 31.09 19.78 -17.89
C ALA A 60 30.75 20.42 -16.52
N VAL A 61 30.05 19.63 -15.67
CA VAL A 61 29.91 19.86 -14.22
C VAL A 61 30.61 18.71 -13.49
N ARG A 62 31.42 19.05 -12.49
CA ARG A 62 32.09 18.09 -11.60
C ARG A 62 31.69 18.37 -10.17
N LEU A 63 31.27 17.31 -9.50
CA LEU A 63 30.82 17.34 -8.11
C LEU A 63 31.71 16.38 -7.31
N GLU A 64 32.24 16.83 -6.18
CA GLU A 64 32.97 15.99 -5.24
C GLU A 64 32.30 16.09 -3.87
N ASP A 65 32.28 14.95 -3.15
CA ASP A 65 31.65 14.80 -1.84
C ASP A 65 30.18 15.30 -1.85
N LEU A 66 29.40 14.83 -2.83
CA LEU A 66 27.99 15.15 -2.94
C LEU A 66 27.19 14.32 -1.91
N VAL A 67 26.49 15.02 -1.02
CA VAL A 67 25.63 14.43 0.00
C VAL A 67 24.17 14.76 -0.33
N LEU A 68 23.35 13.71 -0.43
CA LEU A 68 21.90 13.83 -0.58
C LEU A 68 21.26 13.30 0.72
N SER A 69 20.51 14.13 1.42
CA SER A 69 19.85 13.72 2.67
C SER A 69 18.38 14.11 2.68
N THR A 70 17.55 13.24 3.25
CA THR A 70 16.14 13.53 3.50
C THR A 70 15.74 13.08 4.89
N GLU A 71 14.80 13.79 5.49
CA GLU A 71 14.28 13.50 6.82
C GLU A 71 12.76 13.35 6.75
N THR A 72 12.26 12.28 7.35
CA THR A 72 10.82 12.02 7.47
C THR A 72 10.48 11.90 8.95
N ARG A 73 9.50 12.67 9.39
CA ARG A 73 8.95 12.61 10.76
C ARG A 73 7.64 11.85 10.74
N GLY A 74 7.36 11.12 11.81
CA GLY A 74 6.14 10.32 11.96
C GLY A 74 6.01 9.79 13.38
N GLU A 75 5.07 8.91 13.56
CA GLU A 75 4.89 8.15 14.79
C GLU A 75 5.07 6.67 14.50
N THR A 76 5.66 5.96 15.44
CA THR A 76 5.85 4.51 15.39
C THR A 76 5.62 3.92 16.77
N MET A 77 5.46 2.60 16.85
CA MET A 77 5.30 1.91 18.13
C MET A 77 6.63 1.96 18.91
N GLY A 78 6.62 2.59 20.07
CA GLY A 78 7.74 2.66 20.99
C GLY A 78 8.00 1.32 21.70
N PRO A 79 9.08 1.23 22.49
CA PRO A 79 9.46 -0.01 23.20
C PRO A 79 8.45 -0.44 24.27
N ASP A 80 7.63 0.45 24.76
CA ASP A 80 6.54 0.23 25.73
C ASP A 80 5.22 -0.20 25.08
N GLY A 81 5.15 -0.19 23.74
CA GLY A 81 3.96 -0.54 22.97
C GLY A 81 3.01 0.64 22.73
N GLU A 82 3.38 1.86 23.14
CA GLU A 82 2.64 3.09 22.86
C GLU A 82 3.17 3.75 21.56
N MET A 83 2.38 4.66 20.97
CA MET A 83 2.83 5.44 19.80
C MET A 83 3.83 6.50 20.26
N ALA A 84 4.99 6.55 19.62
CA ALA A 84 6.09 7.46 19.91
C ALA A 84 6.53 8.22 18.66
N ALA A 85 6.96 9.46 18.83
CA ALA A 85 7.49 10.26 17.73
C ALA A 85 8.75 9.59 17.16
N SER A 86 8.86 9.59 15.84
CA SER A 86 10.00 9.02 15.14
C SER A 86 10.53 9.96 14.05
N VAL A 87 11.84 9.96 13.89
CA VAL A 87 12.55 10.68 12.83
C VAL A 87 13.41 9.67 12.07
N THR A 88 13.18 9.55 10.77
CA THR A 88 14.01 8.72 9.90
C THR A 88 14.77 9.62 8.94
N ARG A 89 16.10 9.56 8.99
CA ARG A 89 17.02 10.24 8.09
C ARG A 89 17.65 9.26 7.12
N ILE A 90 17.65 9.59 5.82
CA ILE A 90 18.35 8.82 4.79
C ILE A 90 19.43 9.71 4.21
N THR A 91 20.65 9.19 4.11
CA THR A 91 21.80 9.91 3.55
C THR A 91 22.48 9.05 2.51
N LEU A 92 22.68 9.61 1.31
CA LEU A 92 23.48 9.04 0.24
C LEU A 92 24.73 9.89 0.06
N THR A 93 25.90 9.26 -0.07
CA THR A 93 27.18 9.95 -0.23
C THR A 93 27.84 9.53 -1.53
N LEU A 94 27.99 10.47 -2.47
CA LEU A 94 28.66 10.24 -3.73
C LEU A 94 30.03 10.95 -3.68
N ALA A 95 31.10 10.15 -3.63
CA ALA A 95 32.47 10.69 -3.61
C ALA A 95 32.77 11.56 -4.84
N ARG A 96 32.16 11.23 -5.99
CA ARG A 96 32.30 11.98 -7.23
C ARG A 96 31.06 11.76 -8.12
N ALA A 97 30.56 12.83 -8.74
CA ALA A 97 29.60 12.75 -9.84
C ALA A 97 30.03 13.72 -10.94
N GLY A 98 29.72 13.39 -12.18
CA GLY A 98 30.09 14.18 -13.35
C GLY A 98 28.94 14.28 -14.35
N LEU A 99 28.81 15.43 -14.99
CA LEU A 99 27.93 15.65 -16.14
C LEU A 99 28.83 16.19 -17.27
N THR A 100 28.83 15.55 -18.41
CA THR A 100 29.68 15.95 -19.54
C THR A 100 28.87 16.00 -20.82
N GLU A 101 29.00 17.09 -21.58
CA GLU A 101 28.36 17.22 -22.89
C GLU A 101 29.00 16.26 -23.89
N GLU A 102 28.21 15.39 -24.49
CA GLU A 102 28.63 14.44 -25.51
C GLU A 102 27.60 14.37 -26.65
N GLY A 103 28.03 14.75 -27.85
CA GLY A 103 27.20 14.68 -29.05
C GLY A 103 25.97 15.62 -28.99
N ASP A 104 24.79 15.03 -28.86
CA ASP A 104 23.49 15.73 -28.77
C ASP A 104 22.88 15.74 -27.37
N GLY A 105 23.66 15.39 -26.34
CA GLY A 105 23.19 15.28 -24.98
C GLY A 105 24.27 15.46 -23.92
N VAL A 106 23.93 15.10 -22.69
CA VAL A 106 24.80 15.09 -21.52
C VAL A 106 24.85 13.68 -20.97
N VAL A 107 26.05 13.17 -20.72
CA VAL A 107 26.29 11.91 -20.01
C VAL A 107 26.49 12.20 -18.54
N VAL A 108 25.76 11.49 -17.69
CA VAL A 108 25.90 11.58 -16.23
C VAL A 108 26.71 10.40 -15.74
N THR A 109 27.83 10.66 -15.10
CA THR A 109 28.71 9.65 -14.52
C THR A 109 28.55 9.62 -13.02
N LEU A 110 28.20 8.47 -12.48
CA LEU A 110 28.08 8.21 -11.04
C LEU A 110 29.13 7.17 -10.62
N PRO A 111 29.49 7.10 -9.32
CA PRO A 111 30.37 6.04 -8.84
C PRO A 111 29.65 4.69 -8.90
N ASP A 112 30.41 3.60 -9.14
CA ASP A 112 29.87 2.24 -9.16
C ASP A 112 29.32 1.80 -7.79
N GLU A 113 29.73 2.49 -6.73
CA GLU A 113 29.32 2.20 -5.36
C GLU A 113 28.94 3.52 -4.65
N ILE A 114 27.75 3.55 -4.07
CA ILE A 114 27.19 4.69 -3.33
C ILE A 114 26.83 4.23 -1.92
N PRO A 115 27.55 4.70 -0.88
CA PRO A 115 27.16 4.48 0.50
C PRO A 115 25.80 5.09 0.83
N ILE A 116 24.98 4.32 1.55
CA ILE A 116 23.67 4.73 2.06
C ILE A 116 23.64 4.51 3.56
N ALA A 117 23.21 5.53 4.30
CA ALA A 117 22.90 5.41 5.73
C ALA A 117 21.41 5.72 5.97
N ILE A 118 20.77 4.90 6.78
CA ILE A 118 19.40 5.12 7.25
C ILE A 118 19.45 5.12 8.77
N GLU A 119 19.10 6.24 9.37
CA GLU A 119 19.08 6.42 10.82
C GLU A 119 17.65 6.71 11.26
N THR A 120 17.13 5.91 12.19
CA THR A 120 15.79 6.08 12.75
C THR A 120 15.90 6.30 14.24
N GLU A 121 15.50 7.48 14.68
CA GLU A 121 15.36 7.85 16.08
C GLU A 121 13.90 7.68 16.48
N VAL A 122 13.65 7.03 17.62
CA VAL A 122 12.30 6.87 18.20
C VAL A 122 12.36 7.41 19.62
N GLU A 123 11.41 8.23 20.02
CA GLU A 123 11.38 8.79 21.37
C GLU A 123 11.35 7.67 22.42
N GLY A 124 12.30 7.72 23.36
CA GLY A 124 12.42 6.71 24.42
C GLY A 124 13.13 5.41 24.03
N ALA A 125 13.68 5.31 22.83
CA ALA A 125 14.49 4.16 22.36
C ALA A 125 15.89 4.57 21.90
N ASP A 126 16.80 3.60 21.85
CA ASP A 126 18.09 3.80 21.20
C ASP A 126 17.90 3.92 19.68
N PRO A 127 18.69 4.76 18.98
CA PRO A 127 18.58 4.92 17.54
C PRO A 127 18.93 3.60 16.81
N VAL A 128 18.23 3.36 15.70
CA VAL A 128 18.53 2.25 14.80
C VAL A 128 19.25 2.80 13.57
N VAL A 129 20.42 2.27 13.28
CA VAL A 129 21.24 2.68 12.14
C VAL A 129 21.49 1.51 11.21
N LEU A 130 21.18 1.71 9.94
CA LEU A 130 21.47 0.80 8.84
C LEU A 130 22.48 1.48 7.92
N ARG A 131 23.64 0.86 7.69
CA ARG A 131 24.60 1.33 6.68
C ARG A 131 24.80 0.26 5.64
N GLY A 132 24.71 0.65 4.39
CA GLY A 132 24.86 -0.24 3.26
C GLY A 132 25.39 0.47 2.03
N ARG A 133 25.43 -0.25 0.93
CA ARG A 133 25.96 0.22 -0.35
C ARG A 133 25.04 -0.13 -1.48
N LEU A 134 24.76 0.85 -2.32
CA LEU A 134 24.19 0.64 -3.64
C LEU A 134 25.33 0.46 -4.64
N ARG A 135 25.36 -0.67 -5.35
CA ARG A 135 26.28 -0.96 -6.45
C ARG A 135 25.52 -1.02 -7.76
N SER A 136 26.11 -0.47 -8.80
CA SER A 136 25.54 -0.51 -10.15
C SER A 136 26.58 -1.04 -11.12
N GLU A 137 26.24 -2.12 -11.83
CA GLU A 137 27.06 -2.69 -12.89
C GLU A 137 26.48 -2.24 -14.25
N GLY A 138 27.33 -1.72 -15.12
CA GLY A 138 26.91 -1.28 -16.46
C GLY A 138 25.95 -0.09 -16.45
N LEU A 139 26.03 0.79 -15.45
CA LEU A 139 25.16 1.97 -15.38
C LEU A 139 25.52 2.96 -16.49
N ASP A 140 24.54 3.26 -17.32
CA ASP A 140 24.57 4.30 -18.35
C ASP A 140 23.43 5.28 -18.11
N VAL A 141 23.73 6.59 -18.07
CA VAL A 141 22.73 7.64 -17.88
C VAL A 141 23.01 8.75 -18.88
N ALA A 142 22.07 8.95 -19.81
CA ALA A 142 22.15 9.97 -20.86
C ALA A 142 20.96 10.93 -20.77
N VAL A 143 21.23 12.23 -20.92
CA VAL A 143 20.22 13.29 -20.87
C VAL A 143 20.18 14.01 -22.21
N ARG A 144 18.98 14.27 -22.72
CA ARG A 144 18.75 15.01 -23.97
C ARG A 144 17.62 16.00 -23.79
N GLU A 145 17.57 17.01 -24.64
CA GLU A 145 16.46 17.93 -24.67
C GLU A 145 15.20 17.31 -25.29
N ALA A 146 14.02 17.76 -24.85
CA ALA A 146 12.70 17.34 -25.29
C ALA A 146 11.79 18.53 -25.57
N GLU A 147 10.73 18.30 -26.34
CA GLU A 147 9.68 19.30 -26.55
C GLU A 147 9.10 19.81 -25.23
N ALA A 148 9.01 18.96 -24.21
CA ALA A 148 8.44 19.30 -22.90
C ALA A 148 9.50 19.58 -21.81
N GLY A 149 10.81 19.46 -22.08
CA GLY A 149 11.87 19.65 -21.09
C GLY A 149 13.05 18.69 -21.29
N LEU A 150 13.53 18.01 -20.25
CA LEU A 150 14.67 17.11 -20.32
C LEU A 150 14.22 15.65 -20.21
N ARG A 151 14.81 14.75 -21.05
CA ARG A 151 14.64 13.27 -20.98
C ARG A 151 15.93 12.61 -20.55
N TYR A 152 15.92 11.94 -19.52
CA TYR A 152 16.99 11.17 -18.96
C TYR A 152 16.75 9.70 -19.29
N ALA A 153 17.60 9.00 -19.99
CA ALA A 153 17.56 7.56 -20.23
C ALA A 153 18.61 6.89 -19.37
N TYR A 154 18.23 5.83 -18.71
CA TYR A 154 19.13 5.10 -17.84
C TYR A 154 18.97 3.60 -18.05
N ALA A 155 20.09 2.89 -17.96
CA ALA A 155 20.13 1.44 -17.98
C ALA A 155 21.25 0.93 -17.08
N SER A 156 21.05 -0.26 -16.52
CA SER A 156 22.03 -0.94 -15.70
C SER A 156 21.83 -2.45 -15.84
N ASP A 157 22.91 -3.21 -16.00
CA ASP A 157 22.84 -4.67 -16.06
C ASP A 157 22.38 -5.24 -14.72
N VAL A 158 22.94 -4.71 -13.62
CA VAL A 158 22.58 -5.10 -12.26
C VAL A 158 22.71 -3.91 -11.33
N GLN A 159 21.73 -3.79 -10.45
CA GLN A 159 21.81 -2.92 -9.27
C GLN A 159 21.64 -3.79 -8.01
N THR A 160 22.52 -3.61 -7.04
CA THR A 160 22.48 -4.35 -5.78
C THR A 160 22.60 -3.38 -4.61
N PHE A 161 21.69 -3.47 -3.67
CA PHE A 161 21.87 -2.87 -2.35
C PHE A 161 22.25 -3.98 -1.36
N GLU A 162 23.32 -3.81 -0.62
CA GLU A 162 23.79 -4.71 0.43
C GLU A 162 23.92 -3.94 1.74
N LEU A 163 23.39 -4.50 2.83
CA LEU A 163 23.58 -3.97 4.17
C LEU A 163 24.96 -4.40 4.70
N ASP A 164 25.75 -3.43 5.16
CA ASP A 164 27.08 -3.67 5.72
C ASP A 164 27.07 -3.69 7.26
N GLU A 165 26.19 -2.87 7.86
CA GLU A 165 26.16 -2.65 9.30
C GLU A 165 24.74 -2.39 9.78
N PHE A 166 24.38 -3.00 10.90
CA PHE A 166 23.13 -2.82 11.62
C PHE A 166 23.43 -2.53 13.08
N GLU A 167 23.05 -1.35 13.57
CA GLU A 167 23.15 -0.93 14.95
C GLU A 167 21.75 -0.68 15.53
N GLY A 168 21.56 -0.90 16.83
CA GLY A 168 20.30 -0.60 17.54
C GLY A 168 19.50 -1.83 17.98
N SER A 169 20.08 -3.03 17.89
CA SER A 169 19.55 -4.24 18.52
C SER A 169 20.68 -5.25 18.80
N GLU A 170 20.46 -6.20 19.72
CA GLU A 170 21.44 -7.27 20.00
C GLU A 170 21.50 -8.33 18.87
N GLY A 171 20.56 -8.27 17.89
CA GLY A 171 20.50 -9.19 16.75
C GLY A 171 21.42 -8.81 15.60
N THR A 172 21.57 -9.74 14.67
CA THR A 172 22.21 -9.50 13.36
C THR A 172 21.16 -9.40 12.27
N LEU A 173 21.36 -8.50 11.31
CA LEU A 173 20.52 -8.32 10.16
C LEU A 173 21.37 -8.32 8.89
N ASP A 174 21.12 -9.29 8.00
CA ASP A 174 21.62 -9.29 6.64
C ASP A 174 20.46 -8.89 5.70
N LEU A 175 20.71 -7.96 4.78
CA LEU A 175 19.74 -7.50 3.79
C LEU A 175 20.43 -7.30 2.46
N ALA A 176 19.91 -7.94 1.42
CA ALA A 176 20.31 -7.73 0.04
C ALA A 176 19.07 -7.49 -0.84
N ILE A 177 19.15 -6.50 -1.72
CA ILE A 177 18.13 -6.23 -2.76
C ILE A 177 18.87 -6.16 -4.09
N ARG A 178 18.37 -6.86 -5.12
CA ARG A 178 18.98 -6.92 -6.44
C ARG A 178 17.93 -6.67 -7.52
N LEU A 179 18.29 -5.83 -8.50
CA LEU A 179 17.53 -5.59 -9.73
C LEU A 179 18.39 -6.01 -10.91
N GLU A 180 17.82 -6.74 -11.86
CA GLU A 180 18.49 -7.21 -13.06
C GLU A 180 17.87 -6.57 -14.30
N ALA A 181 18.71 -6.18 -15.27
CA ALA A 181 18.33 -5.52 -16.51
C ALA A 181 17.43 -4.29 -16.28
N PHE A 182 17.79 -3.48 -15.26
CA PHE A 182 17.02 -2.28 -14.93
C PHE A 182 17.23 -1.21 -16.00
N ALA A 183 16.14 -0.67 -16.53
CA ALA A 183 16.19 0.43 -17.49
C ALA A 183 14.93 1.29 -17.41
N GLY A 184 15.04 2.54 -17.82
CA GLY A 184 13.88 3.42 -17.87
C GLY A 184 14.17 4.77 -18.50
N GLU A 185 13.12 5.57 -18.49
CA GLU A 185 13.14 6.95 -18.95
C GLU A 185 12.34 7.83 -17.98
N THR A 186 12.80 9.06 -17.76
CA THR A 186 12.04 10.09 -17.08
C THR A 186 12.03 11.38 -17.89
N LEU A 187 10.90 11.97 -18.11
CA LEU A 187 10.72 13.26 -18.73
C LEU A 187 10.41 14.29 -17.66
N THR A 188 11.28 15.26 -17.47
CA THR A 188 11.03 16.40 -16.60
C THR A 188 10.63 17.62 -17.43
N GLY A 189 9.75 18.44 -16.92
CA GLY A 189 9.30 19.63 -17.64
C GLY A 189 8.45 20.54 -16.77
N ARG A 190 7.81 21.51 -17.43
CA ARG A 190 6.93 22.46 -16.75
C ARG A 190 5.60 22.61 -17.49
N ALA A 191 4.50 22.65 -16.73
CA ALA A 191 3.17 23.01 -17.21
C ALA A 191 2.76 24.34 -16.55
N GLY A 192 3.05 25.45 -17.23
CA GLY A 192 2.99 26.78 -16.61
C GLY A 192 4.12 26.95 -15.60
N THR A 193 3.77 27.16 -14.32
CA THR A 193 4.74 27.24 -13.20
C THR A 193 4.98 25.87 -12.53
N ASP A 194 4.10 24.89 -12.75
CA ASP A 194 4.18 23.60 -12.11
C ASP A 194 5.29 22.73 -12.72
N ARG A 195 6.07 22.06 -11.88
CA ARG A 195 7.00 21.02 -12.32
C ARG A 195 6.22 19.74 -12.65
N THR A 196 6.53 19.14 -13.80
CA THR A 196 5.94 17.87 -14.22
C THR A 196 7.03 16.82 -14.41
N THR A 197 6.76 15.60 -14.03
CA THR A 197 7.64 14.47 -14.24
C THR A 197 6.80 13.29 -14.70
N THR A 198 7.16 12.67 -15.82
CA THR A 198 6.62 11.38 -16.23
C THR A 198 7.77 10.39 -16.30
N GLN A 199 7.53 9.17 -15.83
CA GLN A 199 8.57 8.13 -15.79
C GLN A 199 8.03 6.80 -16.28
N SER A 200 8.88 6.02 -16.90
CA SER A 200 8.66 4.61 -17.19
C SER A 200 9.92 3.83 -16.86
N GLN A 201 9.78 2.66 -16.24
CA GLN A 201 10.90 1.84 -15.83
C GLN A 201 10.55 0.36 -15.93
N ARG A 202 11.56 -0.47 -16.10
CA ARG A 202 11.41 -1.91 -16.11
C ARG A 202 12.62 -2.59 -15.48
N ALA A 203 12.41 -3.79 -14.98
CA ALA A 203 13.47 -4.70 -14.60
C ALA A 203 13.01 -6.13 -14.95
N ASP A 204 13.91 -6.96 -15.47
CA ASP A 204 13.58 -8.35 -15.77
C ASP A 204 13.33 -9.14 -14.49
N ARG A 205 14.03 -8.78 -13.41
CA ARG A 205 13.90 -9.43 -12.12
C ARG A 205 14.24 -8.48 -10.96
N ALA A 206 13.49 -8.60 -9.88
CA ALA A 206 13.80 -8.01 -8.59
C ALA A 206 13.83 -9.11 -7.53
N THR A 207 14.85 -9.11 -6.66
CA THR A 207 14.94 -10.01 -5.51
C THR A 207 15.24 -9.24 -4.24
N ALA A 208 14.75 -9.74 -3.11
CA ALA A 208 15.10 -9.25 -1.78
C ALA A 208 15.31 -10.44 -0.85
N GLU A 209 16.43 -10.45 -0.16
CA GLU A 209 16.79 -11.45 0.84
C GLU A 209 17.02 -10.75 2.17
N VAL A 210 16.38 -11.23 3.22
CA VAL A 210 16.50 -10.70 4.58
C VAL A 210 16.73 -11.85 5.53
N GLN A 211 17.80 -11.80 6.29
CA GLN A 211 18.02 -12.71 7.40
C GLN A 211 18.19 -11.91 8.69
N PHE A 212 17.40 -12.26 9.70
CA PHE A 212 17.52 -11.69 11.03
C PHE A 212 17.74 -12.82 12.04
N VAL A 213 18.72 -12.65 12.92
CA VAL A 213 19.01 -13.59 14.02
C VAL A 213 19.07 -12.83 15.33
N ASP A 214 18.23 -13.25 16.28
CA ASP A 214 18.30 -12.81 17.67
C ASP A 214 19.16 -13.80 18.46
N PRO A 215 20.34 -13.41 18.97
CA PRO A 215 21.26 -14.30 19.67
C PRO A 215 20.85 -14.59 21.12
N SER A 216 19.75 -14.02 21.62
CA SER A 216 19.29 -14.26 23.00
C SER A 216 18.87 -15.72 23.22
N PRO A 217 18.91 -16.25 24.47
CA PRO A 217 18.54 -17.65 24.75
C PRO A 217 17.12 -18.03 24.34
N ASP A 218 16.20 -17.07 24.34
CA ASP A 218 14.82 -17.20 23.88
C ASP A 218 14.61 -16.50 22.51
N GLY A 219 15.72 -16.23 21.80
CA GLY A 219 15.73 -15.62 20.48
C GLY A 219 15.31 -16.58 19.39
N GLY A 220 15.49 -16.16 18.15
CA GLY A 220 15.14 -16.94 16.97
C GLY A 220 15.70 -16.36 15.70
N SER A 221 15.36 -16.95 14.56
CA SER A 221 15.72 -16.41 13.25
C SER A 221 14.49 -16.20 12.38
N ILE A 222 14.63 -15.25 11.44
CA ILE A 222 13.68 -15.02 10.37
C ILE A 222 14.49 -14.93 9.09
N ASP A 223 14.23 -15.85 8.17
CA ASP A 223 14.76 -15.82 6.81
C ASP A 223 13.61 -15.46 5.86
N LEU A 224 13.77 -14.43 5.03
CA LEU A 224 12.81 -14.02 4.02
C LEU A 224 13.51 -13.92 2.68
N ALA A 225 12.96 -14.61 1.68
CA ALA A 225 13.36 -14.45 0.29
C ALA A 225 12.12 -14.06 -0.54
N PHE A 226 12.27 -12.99 -1.31
CA PHE A 226 11.25 -12.49 -2.22
C PHE A 226 11.84 -12.32 -3.61
N ALA A 227 11.10 -12.73 -4.63
CA ALA A 227 11.45 -12.51 -6.03
C ALA A 227 10.22 -12.14 -6.83
N LEU A 228 10.38 -11.26 -7.79
CA LEU A 228 9.39 -10.97 -8.82
C LEU A 228 10.08 -10.80 -10.18
N ALA A 229 9.38 -11.17 -11.24
CA ALA A 229 9.83 -11.07 -12.62
C ALA A 229 9.06 -9.96 -13.37
N ASP A 230 9.61 -9.55 -14.51
CA ASP A 230 8.93 -8.69 -15.49
C ASP A 230 8.31 -7.42 -14.89
N LEU A 231 9.07 -6.73 -14.05
CA LEU A 231 8.63 -5.50 -13.40
C LEU A 231 8.55 -4.35 -14.43
N VAL A 232 7.39 -3.74 -14.55
CA VAL A 232 7.17 -2.53 -15.35
C VAL A 232 6.47 -1.49 -14.49
N GLY A 233 7.08 -0.30 -14.40
CA GLY A 233 6.51 0.81 -13.64
C GLY A 233 6.31 2.03 -14.53
N THR A 234 5.21 2.76 -14.31
CA THR A 234 5.00 4.10 -14.85
C THR A 234 4.66 5.06 -13.73
N GLY A 235 4.98 6.33 -13.91
CA GLY A 235 4.70 7.35 -12.91
C GLY A 235 4.44 8.71 -13.55
N GLU A 236 3.59 9.48 -12.91
CA GLU A 236 3.31 10.86 -13.25
C GLU A 236 3.27 11.71 -11.99
N THR A 237 3.99 12.81 -12.01
CA THR A 237 4.00 13.74 -10.88
C THR A 237 3.83 15.15 -11.41
N ARG A 238 2.95 15.92 -10.76
CA ARG A 238 2.78 17.35 -10.97
C ARG A 238 2.90 18.04 -9.62
N VAL A 239 3.91 18.89 -9.50
CA VAL A 239 4.20 19.64 -8.27
C VAL A 239 3.96 21.11 -8.57
N PRO A 240 2.95 21.75 -7.98
CA PRO A 240 2.72 23.19 -8.08
C PRO A 240 3.88 23.98 -7.50
N GLU A 241 4.08 25.21 -7.98
CA GLU A 241 5.10 26.12 -7.46
C GLU A 241 4.92 26.33 -5.94
N GLY A 242 5.97 26.13 -5.19
CA GLY A 242 5.97 26.27 -3.72
C GLY A 242 5.45 25.08 -2.94
N ALA A 243 5.04 23.98 -3.62
CA ALA A 243 4.73 22.70 -3.00
C ALA A 243 5.92 21.74 -3.13
N ALA A 244 5.92 20.67 -2.33
CA ALA A 244 6.92 19.61 -2.40
C ALA A 244 6.24 18.23 -2.31
N ILE A 245 6.77 17.23 -3.01
CA ILE A 245 6.27 15.84 -2.95
C ILE A 245 6.37 15.27 -1.53
N ALA A 246 7.32 15.77 -0.75
CA ALA A 246 7.48 15.42 0.66
C ALA A 246 6.25 15.77 1.52
N ASP A 247 5.45 16.75 1.07
CA ASP A 247 4.18 17.12 1.70
C ASP A 247 3.01 16.83 0.75
N PRO A 248 2.51 15.59 0.74
CA PRO A 248 1.45 15.18 -0.16
C PRO A 248 0.11 15.89 0.09
N GLY A 249 -0.17 16.31 1.33
CA GLY A 249 -1.38 17.06 1.68
C GLY A 249 -1.39 18.45 1.08
N LEU A 250 -0.30 19.21 1.27
CA LEU A 250 -0.16 20.54 0.64
C LEU A 250 -0.11 20.43 -0.89
N THR A 251 0.58 19.42 -1.43
CA THR A 251 0.65 19.20 -2.87
C THR A 251 -0.73 18.93 -3.47
N ALA A 252 -1.53 18.05 -2.87
CA ALA A 252 -2.90 17.77 -3.32
C ALA A 252 -3.80 19.01 -3.22
N ARG A 253 -3.70 19.76 -2.12
CA ARG A 253 -4.46 20.99 -1.88
C ARG A 253 -4.12 22.10 -2.89
N ALA A 254 -2.87 22.18 -3.30
CA ALA A 254 -2.42 23.10 -4.35
C ALA A 254 -2.78 22.66 -5.78
N GLY A 255 -3.45 21.52 -5.94
CA GLY A 255 -3.82 20.94 -7.23
C GLY A 255 -2.71 20.09 -7.88
N GLY A 256 -1.73 19.68 -7.09
CA GLY A 256 -0.71 18.73 -7.50
C GLY A 256 -1.26 17.30 -7.58
N ARG A 257 -0.48 16.43 -8.21
CA ARG A 257 -0.81 15.00 -8.38
C ARG A 257 0.45 14.16 -8.34
N ILE A 258 0.33 13.01 -7.71
CA ILE A 258 1.33 11.95 -7.73
C ILE A 258 0.58 10.69 -8.14
N ALA A 259 1.01 10.01 -9.19
CA ALA A 259 0.41 8.75 -9.63
C ALA A 259 1.50 7.78 -10.07
N GLY A 260 1.24 6.49 -9.90
CA GLY A 260 2.13 5.42 -10.35
C GLY A 260 1.38 4.12 -10.50
N ASP A 261 1.76 3.38 -11.55
CA ASP A 261 1.29 2.04 -11.86
C ASP A 261 2.49 1.11 -11.93
N VAL A 262 2.34 -0.08 -11.39
CA VAL A 262 3.36 -1.14 -11.42
C VAL A 262 2.68 -2.43 -11.82
N ASP A 263 3.11 -3.00 -12.95
CA ASP A 263 2.77 -4.35 -13.37
C ASP A 263 3.95 -5.29 -13.08
N TYR A 264 3.68 -6.51 -12.69
CA TYR A 264 4.69 -7.52 -12.42
C TYR A 264 4.21 -8.92 -12.84
N GLY A 265 5.17 -9.74 -13.26
CA GLY A 265 4.97 -11.15 -13.60
C GLY A 265 5.03 -12.06 -12.37
N ASP A 266 5.57 -13.26 -12.57
CA ASP A 266 5.65 -14.28 -11.51
C ASP A 266 6.30 -13.76 -10.24
N THR A 267 5.68 -14.06 -9.09
CA THR A 267 6.26 -13.78 -7.77
C THR A 267 6.52 -15.04 -6.97
N ARG A 268 7.50 -14.97 -6.11
CA ARG A 268 7.81 -16.00 -5.10
C ARG A 268 8.18 -15.33 -3.78
N LEU A 269 7.54 -15.76 -2.72
CA LEU A 269 7.85 -15.37 -1.34
C LEU A 269 8.11 -16.64 -0.53
N GLU A 270 9.22 -16.67 0.19
CA GLU A 270 9.57 -17.71 1.16
C GLU A 270 9.89 -17.02 2.49
N ILE A 271 9.30 -17.50 3.57
CA ILE A 271 9.56 -17.02 4.92
C ILE A 271 9.78 -18.25 5.79
N ALA A 272 10.93 -18.32 6.44
CA ALA A 272 11.20 -19.30 7.47
C ALA A 272 11.39 -18.57 8.81
N VAL A 273 10.71 -19.01 9.84
CA VAL A 273 10.83 -18.52 11.21
C VAL A 273 11.20 -19.69 12.09
N ASP A 274 12.27 -19.55 12.86
CA ASP A 274 12.65 -20.49 13.89
C ASP A 274 12.75 -19.75 15.24
N GLY A 275 12.17 -20.30 16.28
CA GLY A 275 12.15 -19.64 17.58
C GLY A 275 11.55 -20.52 18.68
N PRO A 276 11.40 -20.00 19.90
CA PRO A 276 10.89 -20.74 21.07
C PRO A 276 9.50 -21.32 20.87
N GLY A 277 8.75 -20.78 19.91
CA GLY A 277 7.43 -21.26 19.51
C GLY A 277 7.45 -22.42 18.53
N GLY A 278 8.60 -22.90 18.06
CA GLY A 278 8.77 -23.89 16.99
C GLY A 278 8.99 -23.22 15.62
N ALA A 279 9.30 -24.06 14.64
CA ALA A 279 9.54 -23.63 13.27
C ALA A 279 8.24 -23.38 12.50
N LEU A 280 8.23 -22.35 11.63
CA LEU A 280 7.17 -22.05 10.69
C LEU A 280 7.77 -21.68 9.34
N ASP A 281 7.41 -22.44 8.29
CA ASP A 281 7.73 -22.11 6.90
C ASP A 281 6.47 -21.64 6.17
N VAL A 282 6.58 -20.52 5.47
CA VAL A 282 5.54 -20.00 4.59
C VAL A 282 6.12 -19.85 3.18
N SER A 283 5.44 -20.41 2.19
CA SER A 283 5.76 -20.18 0.79
C SER A 283 4.53 -19.66 0.05
N SER A 284 4.72 -18.64 -0.77
CA SER A 284 3.67 -18.10 -1.65
C SER A 284 4.23 -17.87 -3.04
N THR A 285 3.42 -18.16 -4.04
CA THR A 285 3.71 -17.82 -5.45
C THR A 285 2.49 -17.15 -6.06
N SER A 286 2.70 -16.29 -7.06
CA SER A 286 1.63 -15.79 -7.92
C SER A 286 2.08 -15.73 -9.37
N ALA A 287 1.12 -15.73 -10.30
CA ALA A 287 1.40 -15.63 -11.74
C ALA A 287 1.56 -14.18 -12.23
N GLY A 288 1.44 -13.21 -11.32
CA GLY A 288 1.60 -11.80 -11.61
C GLY A 288 0.56 -10.94 -10.93
N GLY A 289 0.62 -9.65 -11.20
CA GLY A 289 -0.32 -8.68 -10.67
C GLY A 289 -0.03 -7.25 -11.09
N ALA A 290 -0.83 -6.34 -10.54
CA ALA A 290 -0.70 -4.91 -10.75
C ALA A 290 -0.96 -4.14 -9.45
N LEU A 291 -0.25 -3.03 -9.29
CA LEU A 291 -0.44 -2.06 -8.23
C LEU A 291 -0.63 -0.69 -8.86
N ASN A 292 -1.66 0.04 -8.49
CA ASN A 292 -1.78 1.45 -8.81
C ASN A 292 -1.93 2.29 -7.54
N LEU A 293 -1.35 3.48 -7.56
CA LEU A 293 -1.47 4.45 -6.49
C LEU A 293 -1.57 5.84 -7.09
N SER A 294 -2.57 6.61 -6.70
CA SER A 294 -2.55 8.03 -7.00
C SER A 294 -3.02 8.86 -5.81
N LEU A 295 -2.46 10.07 -5.71
CA LEU A 295 -2.80 11.06 -4.71
C LEU A 295 -2.96 12.40 -5.39
N GLY A 296 -4.06 13.09 -5.11
CA GLY A 296 -4.37 14.40 -5.68
C GLY A 296 -5.59 15.03 -5.01
N ALA A 297 -6.13 16.07 -5.63
CA ALA A 297 -7.29 16.78 -5.08
C ALA A 297 -8.54 15.89 -4.96
N ASP A 298 -8.65 14.85 -5.77
CA ASP A 298 -9.77 13.90 -5.75
C ASP A 298 -9.65 12.84 -4.64
N GLY A 299 -8.52 12.81 -3.92
CA GLY A 299 -8.25 11.86 -2.85
C GLY A 299 -7.09 10.91 -3.12
N ILE A 300 -7.06 9.81 -2.37
CA ILE A 300 -6.15 8.68 -2.58
C ILE A 300 -6.88 7.58 -3.35
N VAL A 301 -6.31 7.16 -4.47
CA VAL A 301 -6.68 5.93 -5.17
C VAL A 301 -5.61 4.88 -4.90
N TYR A 302 -6.03 3.70 -4.50
CA TYR A 302 -5.17 2.53 -4.33
C TYR A 302 -5.83 1.33 -4.99
N GLY A 303 -5.10 0.65 -5.86
CA GLY A 303 -5.54 -0.60 -6.46
C GLY A 303 -4.45 -1.65 -6.37
N LEU A 304 -4.83 -2.86 -6.05
CA LEU A 304 -3.95 -4.04 -6.01
C LEU A 304 -4.68 -5.21 -6.65
N GLN A 305 -4.02 -5.88 -7.56
CA GLN A 305 -4.52 -7.11 -8.18
C GLN A 305 -3.42 -8.17 -8.16
N THR A 306 -3.79 -9.43 -7.88
CA THR A 306 -2.89 -10.57 -7.94
C THR A 306 -3.60 -11.73 -8.59
N GLU A 307 -2.90 -12.45 -9.45
CA GLU A 307 -3.42 -13.57 -10.24
C GLU A 307 -2.70 -14.87 -9.85
N GLY A 308 -3.45 -15.97 -9.80
CA GLY A 308 -2.91 -17.32 -9.69
C GLY A 308 -2.07 -17.58 -8.44
N SER A 309 -2.53 -17.13 -7.27
CA SER A 309 -1.78 -17.30 -6.02
C SER A 309 -1.89 -18.72 -5.47
N ALA A 310 -0.76 -19.25 -4.98
CA ALA A 310 -0.70 -20.50 -4.23
C ALA A 310 0.09 -20.29 -2.94
N VAL A 311 -0.50 -20.64 -1.81
CA VAL A 311 0.09 -20.46 -0.48
C VAL A 311 0.21 -21.80 0.22
N ARG A 312 1.34 -22.02 0.88
CA ARG A 312 1.63 -23.21 1.67
C ARG A 312 2.28 -22.81 2.99
N LEU A 313 1.76 -23.34 4.08
CA LEU A 313 2.28 -23.16 5.44
C LEU A 313 2.66 -24.52 6.02
N ARG A 314 3.83 -24.63 6.63
CA ARG A 314 4.31 -25.80 7.39
C ARG A 314 4.80 -25.32 8.74
N GLY A 315 4.44 -26.03 9.79
CA GLY A 315 4.91 -25.66 11.13
C GLY A 315 4.46 -26.62 12.20
N GLU A 316 5.25 -26.70 13.27
CA GLU A 316 4.98 -27.60 14.39
C GLU A 316 3.73 -27.20 15.20
N GLN A 317 3.32 -25.93 15.14
CA GLN A 317 2.15 -25.40 15.84
C GLN A 317 0.86 -25.51 15.03
N LEU A 318 0.94 -25.95 13.78
CA LEU A 318 -0.24 -26.11 12.94
C LEU A 318 -1.05 -27.36 13.37
N PRO A 319 -2.38 -27.35 13.23
CA PRO A 319 -3.22 -28.50 13.56
C PRO A 319 -2.93 -29.73 12.68
N ILE A 320 -2.35 -29.50 11.51
CA ILE A 320 -1.84 -30.51 10.57
C ILE A 320 -0.46 -30.07 10.05
N PRO A 321 0.40 -30.99 9.58
CA PRO A 321 1.78 -30.68 9.19
C PRO A 321 1.92 -29.66 8.07
N GLU A 322 0.92 -29.54 7.21
CA GLU A 322 0.91 -28.60 6.08
C GLU A 322 -0.53 -28.10 5.84
N LEU A 323 -0.67 -26.78 5.66
CA LEU A 323 -1.88 -26.13 5.16
C LEU A 323 -1.56 -25.53 3.79
N SER A 324 -2.40 -25.80 2.79
CA SER A 324 -2.25 -25.18 1.47
C SER A 324 -3.58 -24.75 0.88
N TYR A 325 -3.55 -23.67 0.11
CA TYR A 325 -4.70 -23.17 -0.64
C TYR A 325 -4.24 -22.42 -1.89
N THR A 326 -5.15 -22.29 -2.85
CA THR A 326 -4.95 -21.48 -4.05
C THR A 326 -6.05 -20.43 -4.19
N VAL A 327 -5.73 -19.34 -4.88
CA VAL A 327 -6.67 -18.27 -5.23
C VAL A 327 -6.47 -17.93 -6.70
N GLU A 328 -7.52 -17.98 -7.51
CA GLU A 328 -7.41 -17.64 -8.92
C GLU A 328 -7.10 -16.14 -9.12
N ARG A 329 -7.79 -15.29 -8.35
CA ARG A 329 -7.60 -13.84 -8.41
C ARG A 329 -7.97 -13.19 -7.08
N SER A 330 -7.17 -12.21 -6.66
CA SER A 330 -7.53 -11.25 -5.62
C SER A 330 -7.39 -9.81 -6.15
N ALA A 331 -8.30 -8.93 -5.75
CA ALA A 331 -8.27 -7.52 -6.12
C ALA A 331 -8.79 -6.65 -4.98
N LEU A 332 -8.21 -5.46 -4.86
CA LEU A 332 -8.66 -4.40 -3.95
C LEU A 332 -8.55 -3.07 -4.69
N ASP A 333 -9.66 -2.32 -4.77
CA ASP A 333 -9.71 -0.98 -5.32
C ASP A 333 -10.31 -0.04 -4.29
N VAL A 334 -9.62 1.04 -3.98
CA VAL A 334 -10.04 2.02 -2.97
C VAL A 334 -9.88 3.42 -3.53
N LEU A 335 -10.91 4.25 -3.38
CA LEU A 335 -10.88 5.69 -3.53
C LEU A 335 -11.38 6.30 -2.22
N VAL A 336 -10.56 7.14 -1.58
CA VAL A 336 -10.91 7.85 -0.35
C VAL A 336 -10.61 9.33 -0.52
N PRO A 337 -11.60 10.22 -0.33
CA PRO A 337 -11.36 11.65 -0.29
C PRO A 337 -10.52 12.01 0.95
N ILE A 338 -9.55 12.90 0.80
CA ILE A 338 -8.58 13.23 1.87
C ILE A 338 -8.57 14.69 2.25
N LEU A 339 -9.13 15.57 1.43
CA LEU A 339 -9.15 17.00 1.69
C LEU A 339 -10.50 17.42 2.30
N ALA A 340 -10.43 18.29 3.30
CA ALA A 340 -11.62 18.88 3.89
C ALA A 340 -12.47 19.63 2.88
N GLY A 341 -13.79 19.50 2.99
CA GLY A 341 -14.73 20.20 2.14
C GLY A 341 -16.17 20.09 2.63
N ASP A 342 -16.95 21.17 2.47
CA ASP A 342 -18.38 21.19 2.83
C ASP A 342 -19.27 20.40 1.85
N ALA A 343 -18.76 20.12 0.64
CA ALA A 343 -19.49 19.35 -0.36
C ALA A 343 -19.20 17.85 -0.21
N PRO A 344 -20.22 16.99 -0.40
CA PRO A 344 -20.01 15.55 -0.44
C PRO A 344 -18.99 15.15 -1.52
N GLN A 345 -18.05 14.30 -1.17
CA GLN A 345 -16.96 13.82 -2.03
C GLN A 345 -17.12 12.32 -2.26
N PRO A 346 -16.81 11.82 -3.46
CA PRO A 346 -17.00 10.41 -3.78
C PRO A 346 -15.97 9.53 -3.04
N PHE A 347 -16.42 8.37 -2.60
CA PHE A 347 -15.56 7.27 -2.17
C PHE A 347 -15.95 5.97 -2.89
N ARG A 348 -15.03 5.03 -2.98
CA ARG A 348 -15.26 3.69 -3.49
C ARG A 348 -14.38 2.69 -2.77
N ILE A 349 -14.94 1.53 -2.44
CA ILE A 349 -14.21 0.37 -1.90
C ILE A 349 -14.72 -0.85 -2.64
N ALA A 350 -13.84 -1.52 -3.37
CA ALA A 350 -14.15 -2.79 -4.01
C ALA A 350 -13.09 -3.82 -3.65
N ALA A 351 -13.53 -5.03 -3.30
CA ALA A 351 -12.65 -6.16 -2.98
C ALA A 351 -13.19 -7.42 -3.62
N ALA A 352 -12.33 -8.18 -4.27
CA ALA A 352 -12.67 -9.45 -4.87
C ALA A 352 -11.66 -10.52 -4.46
N LEU A 353 -12.17 -11.71 -4.14
CA LEU A 353 -11.42 -12.94 -3.97
C LEU A 353 -12.15 -14.01 -4.80
N THR A 354 -11.54 -14.47 -5.87
CA THR A 354 -12.15 -15.44 -6.78
C THR A 354 -11.42 -16.77 -6.71
N GLY A 355 -12.16 -17.85 -6.64
CA GLY A 355 -11.61 -19.19 -6.77
C GLY A 355 -10.69 -19.57 -5.60
N LEU A 356 -11.06 -19.24 -4.36
CA LEU A 356 -10.35 -19.76 -3.18
C LEU A 356 -10.61 -21.25 -3.06
N ASP A 357 -9.61 -22.06 -3.33
CA ASP A 357 -9.63 -23.51 -3.25
C ASP A 357 -8.73 -24.00 -2.10
N LEU A 358 -9.34 -24.65 -1.14
CA LEU A 358 -8.66 -25.19 0.04
C LEU A 358 -8.27 -26.65 -0.21
N ASP A 359 -7.04 -27.02 0.18
CA ASP A 359 -6.59 -28.42 0.13
C ASP A 359 -7.49 -29.35 0.97
N ASP A 360 -7.61 -30.59 0.53
CA ASP A 360 -8.39 -31.59 1.23
C ASP A 360 -8.02 -31.77 2.70
N ALA A 361 -6.74 -31.57 3.06
CA ALA A 361 -6.29 -31.67 4.44
C ALA A 361 -6.89 -30.56 5.33
N ILE A 362 -7.17 -29.38 4.79
CA ILE A 362 -7.88 -28.31 5.51
C ILE A 362 -9.36 -28.69 5.66
N TRP A 363 -9.98 -29.17 4.58
CA TRP A 363 -11.37 -29.64 4.63
C TRP A 363 -11.56 -30.74 5.66
N ASP A 364 -10.64 -31.71 5.72
CA ASP A 364 -10.72 -32.86 6.62
C ASP A 364 -10.60 -32.51 8.12
N LEU A 365 -10.15 -31.27 8.46
CA LEU A 365 -10.17 -30.79 9.84
C LEU A 365 -11.59 -30.59 10.38
N PHE A 366 -12.55 -30.24 9.54
CA PHE A 366 -13.93 -29.96 9.95
C PHE A 366 -14.99 -30.77 9.18
N ASP A 367 -14.70 -31.23 7.96
CA ASP A 367 -15.59 -32.06 7.15
C ASP A 367 -14.88 -33.33 6.58
N PRO A 368 -14.40 -34.24 7.44
CA PRO A 368 -13.69 -35.46 6.99
C PRO A 368 -14.58 -36.44 6.23
N ARG A 369 -15.89 -36.19 6.16
CA ARG A 369 -16.86 -37.06 5.45
C ARG A 369 -17.26 -36.48 4.09
N ALA A 370 -16.73 -35.32 3.71
CA ALA A 370 -17.06 -34.59 2.50
C ALA A 370 -18.58 -34.37 2.34
N VAL A 371 -19.23 -33.90 3.40
CA VAL A 371 -20.67 -33.65 3.43
C VAL A 371 -20.99 -32.37 2.63
N LEU A 372 -20.13 -31.34 2.74
CA LEU A 372 -20.30 -30.08 2.01
C LEU A 372 -19.63 -30.16 0.63
N PRO A 373 -20.19 -29.47 -0.38
CA PRO A 373 -19.48 -29.25 -1.64
C PRO A 373 -18.15 -28.53 -1.39
N ARG A 374 -17.07 -29.02 -1.99
CA ARG A 374 -15.73 -28.44 -1.91
C ARG A 374 -15.41 -27.57 -3.14
N ASP A 375 -16.43 -26.93 -3.72
CA ASP A 375 -16.26 -26.00 -4.84
C ASP A 375 -15.50 -24.75 -4.34
N PRO A 376 -14.61 -24.15 -5.18
CA PRO A 376 -13.89 -22.96 -4.80
C PRO A 376 -14.80 -21.82 -4.35
N ALA A 377 -14.43 -21.16 -3.25
CA ALA A 377 -15.18 -20.04 -2.71
C ALA A 377 -14.83 -18.74 -3.42
N SER A 378 -15.79 -17.81 -3.47
CA SER A 378 -15.55 -16.49 -4.03
C SER A 378 -16.32 -15.42 -3.25
N LEU A 379 -15.71 -14.24 -3.12
CA LEU A 379 -16.29 -13.03 -2.56
C LEU A 379 -16.06 -11.88 -3.55
N ASP A 380 -17.08 -11.09 -3.85
CA ASP A 380 -16.98 -9.85 -4.63
C ASP A 380 -17.83 -8.79 -3.95
N VAL A 381 -17.18 -7.73 -3.48
CA VAL A 381 -17.83 -6.58 -2.80
C VAL A 381 -17.47 -5.32 -3.56
N ALA A 382 -18.46 -4.53 -3.90
CA ALA A 382 -18.27 -3.20 -4.46
C ALA A 382 -19.24 -2.21 -3.78
N LEU A 383 -18.68 -1.27 -3.08
CA LEU A 383 -19.36 -0.18 -2.38
C LEU A 383 -18.88 1.14 -2.95
N SER A 384 -19.81 2.06 -3.18
CA SER A 384 -19.49 3.44 -3.54
C SER A 384 -20.45 4.40 -2.82
N GLY A 385 -20.16 5.68 -2.88
CA GLY A 385 -21.03 6.67 -2.25
C GLY A 385 -20.38 8.03 -2.15
N ASN A 386 -20.95 8.85 -1.29
CA ASN A 386 -20.45 10.19 -1.01
C ASN A 386 -20.31 10.38 0.51
N ALA A 387 -19.23 11.05 0.91
CA ALA A 387 -18.98 11.44 2.31
C ALA A 387 -18.52 12.89 2.38
N THR A 388 -18.84 13.59 3.46
CA THR A 388 -18.29 14.90 3.78
C THR A 388 -17.06 14.70 4.67
N VAL A 389 -15.95 15.34 4.32
CA VAL A 389 -14.69 15.28 5.07
C VAL A 389 -14.52 16.61 5.81
N PRO A 390 -14.72 16.65 7.14
CA PRO A 390 -14.70 17.92 7.88
C PRO A 390 -13.28 18.47 8.10
N GLU A 391 -12.27 17.59 8.17
CA GLU A 391 -10.86 17.95 8.33
C GLU A 391 -10.00 17.12 7.38
N ASP A 392 -8.83 17.64 6.99
CA ASP A 392 -7.93 16.89 6.12
C ASP A 392 -7.43 15.61 6.79
N LEU A 393 -7.57 14.49 6.09
CA LEU A 393 -7.10 13.19 6.55
C LEU A 393 -5.58 12.99 6.36
N VAL A 394 -4.93 13.88 5.58
CA VAL A 394 -3.48 13.92 5.41
C VAL A 394 -2.98 15.21 6.06
N ALA A 395 -2.57 15.11 7.32
CA ALA A 395 -1.97 16.24 8.04
C ALA A 395 -0.58 16.56 7.43
N PRO A 396 -0.20 17.85 7.36
CA PRO A 396 1.19 18.20 7.09
C PRO A 396 2.10 17.61 8.19
N PRO A 397 3.35 17.25 7.86
CA PRO A 397 4.31 16.86 8.88
C PRO A 397 4.43 18.01 9.91
N PRO A 398 4.54 17.71 11.22
CA PRO A 398 4.66 18.73 12.25
C PRO A 398 5.91 19.59 11.98
N GLY A 399 5.69 20.79 11.46
CA GLY A 399 6.71 21.81 11.22
C GLY A 399 6.95 22.64 12.48
N GLU A 400 8.09 23.36 12.54
CA GLU A 400 8.43 24.28 13.65
C GLU A 400 7.39 25.41 13.84
N ASP A 401 6.50 25.63 12.86
CA ASP A 401 5.42 26.62 12.87
C ASP A 401 4.02 26.03 13.08
N ALA A 402 3.89 24.73 13.41
CA ALA A 402 2.61 24.18 13.83
C ALA A 402 2.17 24.97 15.08
N PRO A 403 0.95 25.57 15.12
CA PRO A 403 0.49 26.25 16.31
C PRO A 403 0.51 25.23 17.47
N THR A 404 1.39 25.49 18.44
CA THR A 404 1.46 24.69 19.66
C THR A 404 0.03 24.61 20.22
N PRO A 405 -0.58 23.43 20.43
CA PRO A 405 -1.89 23.32 21.03
C PRO A 405 -1.87 24.13 22.32
N GLY A 406 -2.74 25.14 22.40
CA GLY A 406 -2.67 26.31 23.24
C GLY A 406 -2.18 26.12 24.66
N ALA A 407 -1.24 26.95 25.05
CA ALA A 407 -0.80 27.18 26.44
C ALA A 407 -1.92 27.66 27.38
N ASP A 408 -3.19 27.65 26.97
CA ASP A 408 -4.37 28.08 27.72
C ASP A 408 -5.51 27.02 27.73
N ALA A 409 -5.24 25.77 27.37
CA ALA A 409 -6.21 24.71 27.63
C ALA A 409 -6.20 24.36 29.14
N PRO A 410 -7.34 24.35 29.83
CA PRO A 410 -7.40 23.94 31.24
C PRO A 410 -6.96 22.47 31.32
N SER A 411 -5.98 22.20 32.18
CA SER A 411 -5.52 20.86 32.53
C SER A 411 -6.65 20.08 33.17
N GLY A 412 -7.44 19.39 32.37
CA GLY A 412 -8.34 18.33 32.77
C GLY A 412 -7.55 17.04 32.88
N GLU A 413 -7.41 16.54 34.09
CA GLU A 413 -6.90 15.20 34.37
C GLU A 413 -7.94 14.19 33.87
N ASP A 414 -7.86 13.75 32.63
CA ASP A 414 -8.31 12.44 32.14
C ASP A 414 -7.82 12.32 30.71
N GLY A 415 -6.80 11.49 30.52
CA GLY A 415 -6.14 11.26 29.23
C GLY A 415 -7.05 10.48 28.27
N ASP A 416 -7.70 11.19 27.38
CA ASP A 416 -8.35 10.66 26.18
C ASP A 416 -7.95 11.56 25.01
N ALA A 417 -6.70 11.44 24.60
CA ALA A 417 -6.15 12.14 23.44
C ALA A 417 -6.42 11.28 22.19
N GLY A 418 -7.57 11.47 21.56
CA GLY A 418 -7.88 10.81 20.30
C GLY A 418 -9.35 10.77 19.86
N GLU A 419 -10.31 11.22 20.67
CA GLU A 419 -11.74 11.10 20.34
C GLU A 419 -12.40 12.34 19.70
N ASP A 420 -11.70 13.44 19.47
CA ASP A 420 -12.33 14.72 19.05
C ASP A 420 -12.05 15.15 17.61
N ALA A 421 -11.31 14.40 16.79
CA ALA A 421 -11.26 14.71 15.37
C ALA A 421 -12.59 14.30 14.72
N PRO A 422 -13.33 15.23 14.09
CA PRO A 422 -14.62 14.90 13.49
C PRO A 422 -14.41 13.88 12.35
N ALA A 423 -15.02 12.71 12.51
CA ALA A 423 -14.94 11.65 11.51
C ALA A 423 -15.68 12.05 10.22
N PRO A 424 -15.26 11.53 9.05
CA PRO A 424 -16.02 11.73 7.81
C PRO A 424 -17.48 11.31 7.96
N GLU A 425 -18.39 12.14 7.46
CA GLU A 425 -19.83 11.91 7.54
C GLU A 425 -20.33 11.26 6.25
N LEU A 426 -20.90 10.07 6.34
CA LEU A 426 -21.52 9.38 5.22
C LEU A 426 -22.78 10.13 4.78
N VAL A 427 -22.91 10.40 3.49
CA VAL A 427 -24.10 11.03 2.86
C VAL A 427 -24.91 10.00 2.07
N GLU A 428 -24.26 9.22 1.25
CA GLU A 428 -24.86 8.17 0.42
C GLU A 428 -23.96 6.94 0.40
N LEU A 429 -24.58 5.76 0.37
CA LEU A 429 -23.92 4.47 0.23
C LEU A 429 -24.68 3.62 -0.79
N ASP A 430 -24.01 3.28 -1.88
CA ASP A 430 -24.47 2.31 -2.87
C ASP A 430 -23.75 0.97 -2.63
N VAL A 431 -24.50 -0.06 -2.36
CA VAL A 431 -24.04 -1.44 -2.44
C VAL A 431 -24.20 -1.86 -3.90
N GLU A 432 -23.19 -1.59 -4.73
CA GLU A 432 -23.22 -1.93 -6.15
C GLU A 432 -23.30 -3.44 -6.33
N ARG A 433 -22.56 -4.17 -5.49
CA ARG A 433 -22.50 -5.62 -5.50
C ARG A 433 -21.95 -6.16 -4.17
N LEU A 434 -22.57 -7.20 -3.69
CA LEU A 434 -22.07 -8.11 -2.68
C LEU A 434 -22.42 -9.52 -3.12
N ASP A 435 -21.46 -10.26 -3.63
CA ASP A 435 -21.60 -11.66 -4.03
C ASP A 435 -20.67 -12.55 -3.18
N LEU A 436 -21.21 -13.57 -2.55
CA LEU A 436 -20.49 -14.60 -1.80
C LEU A 436 -20.93 -15.96 -2.28
N SER A 437 -19.99 -16.83 -2.60
CA SER A 437 -20.25 -18.25 -2.87
C SER A 437 -19.28 -19.12 -2.11
N ALA A 438 -19.78 -20.11 -1.36
CA ALA A 438 -18.99 -21.07 -0.61
C ALA A 438 -19.85 -22.29 -0.25
N ALA A 439 -19.25 -23.48 -0.24
CA ALA A 439 -19.85 -24.72 0.23
C ALA A 439 -21.26 -25.00 -0.37
N GLY A 440 -21.45 -24.70 -1.65
CA GLY A 440 -22.71 -24.93 -2.38
C GLY A 440 -23.77 -23.84 -2.15
N ALA A 441 -23.54 -22.86 -1.29
CA ALA A 441 -24.46 -21.73 -1.07
C ALA A 441 -23.95 -20.47 -1.77
N ARG A 442 -24.89 -19.59 -2.14
CA ARG A 442 -24.61 -18.28 -2.69
C ARG A 442 -25.52 -17.21 -2.08
N LEU A 443 -24.91 -16.05 -1.78
CA LEU A 443 -25.59 -14.82 -1.41
C LEU A 443 -25.24 -13.75 -2.43
N SER A 444 -26.22 -13.00 -2.91
CA SER A 444 -25.98 -11.74 -3.61
C SER A 444 -26.83 -10.62 -3.01
N ALA A 445 -26.29 -9.41 -2.95
CA ALA A 445 -27.02 -8.23 -2.48
C ALA A 445 -26.60 -6.99 -3.24
N SER A 446 -27.57 -6.07 -3.44
CA SER A 446 -27.34 -4.74 -4.00
C SER A 446 -28.40 -3.76 -3.49
N GLY A 447 -28.12 -2.46 -3.56
CA GLY A 447 -29.08 -1.42 -3.19
C GLY A 447 -28.44 -0.10 -2.86
N ALA A 448 -29.26 0.87 -2.47
CA ALA A 448 -28.82 2.23 -2.17
C ALA A 448 -29.39 2.70 -0.83
N LEU A 449 -28.55 3.37 -0.06
CA LEU A 449 -28.87 3.94 1.26
C LEU A 449 -28.44 5.40 1.30
N SER A 450 -29.21 6.25 1.93
CA SER A 450 -28.88 7.66 2.16
C SER A 450 -28.91 7.97 3.65
N ALA A 451 -28.00 8.80 4.12
CA ALA A 451 -27.99 9.26 5.49
C ALA A 451 -29.19 10.19 5.77
N VAL A 452 -29.74 10.12 6.95
CA VAL A 452 -30.91 10.92 7.38
C VAL A 452 -30.52 11.77 8.59
N GLU A 453 -30.43 13.07 8.38
CA GLU A 453 -30.11 14.02 9.44
C GLU A 453 -31.16 13.95 10.59
N GLY A 454 -30.69 13.83 11.83
CA GLY A 454 -31.55 13.69 12.99
C GLY A 454 -32.36 12.40 13.06
N GLY A 455 -32.10 11.44 12.21
CA GLY A 455 -32.74 10.13 12.17
C GLY A 455 -32.34 9.22 13.35
N THR A 456 -32.89 8.01 13.37
CA THR A 456 -32.57 6.98 14.36
C THR A 456 -31.80 5.84 13.69
N PRO A 457 -30.63 5.41 14.22
CA PRO A 457 -29.91 4.29 13.65
C PRO A 457 -30.70 2.97 13.70
N ALA A 458 -30.67 2.21 12.61
CA ALA A 458 -31.27 0.88 12.55
C ALA A 458 -30.46 -0.16 13.37
N ALA A 459 -29.14 0.07 13.56
CA ALA A 459 -28.27 -0.77 14.39
C ALA A 459 -27.20 0.08 15.08
N PRO A 460 -26.64 -0.39 16.24
CA PRO A 460 -25.54 0.29 16.92
C PRO A 460 -24.31 0.41 15.99
N GLY A 461 -23.66 1.57 15.99
CA GLY A 461 -22.46 1.83 15.20
C GLY A 461 -22.70 2.21 13.73
N LEU A 462 -23.94 2.21 13.24
CA LEU A 462 -24.31 2.75 11.94
C LEU A 462 -24.90 4.16 12.09
N PRO A 463 -24.69 5.08 11.14
CA PRO A 463 -25.45 6.32 11.07
C PRO A 463 -26.91 6.03 10.75
N PRO A 464 -27.85 6.98 10.98
CA PRO A 464 -29.21 6.85 10.52
C PRO A 464 -29.26 6.78 8.99
N LEU A 465 -29.72 5.64 8.44
CA LEU A 465 -29.79 5.39 7.00
C LEU A 465 -31.23 5.09 6.58
N ALA A 466 -31.61 5.53 5.39
CA ALA A 466 -32.85 5.15 4.72
C ALA A 466 -32.55 4.65 3.32
N GLY A 467 -33.28 3.62 2.88
CA GLY A 467 -33.13 3.06 1.54
C GLY A 467 -33.53 1.59 1.48
N THR A 468 -33.14 0.92 0.38
CA THR A 468 -33.56 -0.46 0.11
C THR A 468 -32.37 -1.30 -0.34
N LEU A 469 -32.29 -2.52 0.18
CA LEU A 469 -31.34 -3.56 -0.23
C LEU A 469 -32.12 -4.77 -0.77
N ALA A 470 -31.79 -5.21 -1.96
CA ALA A 470 -32.25 -6.48 -2.53
C ALA A 470 -31.22 -7.58 -2.21
N ILE A 471 -31.69 -8.71 -1.74
CA ILE A 471 -30.85 -9.86 -1.33
C ILE A 471 -31.42 -11.11 -1.97
N ASP A 472 -30.58 -11.89 -2.64
CA ASP A 472 -30.90 -13.20 -3.17
C ASP A 472 -30.01 -14.25 -2.51
N LEU A 473 -30.60 -15.41 -2.18
CA LEU A 473 -29.94 -16.53 -1.50
C LEU A 473 -30.27 -17.83 -2.26
N THR A 474 -29.26 -18.66 -2.48
CA THR A 474 -29.45 -20.01 -3.04
C THR A 474 -28.57 -21.02 -2.30
N GLY A 475 -29.01 -22.29 -2.22
CA GLY A 475 -28.24 -23.38 -1.60
C GLY A 475 -28.16 -23.32 -0.07
N VAL A 476 -28.92 -22.43 0.58
CA VAL A 476 -28.84 -22.21 2.04
C VAL A 476 -29.40 -23.39 2.82
N GLU A 477 -30.46 -24.04 2.34
CA GLU A 477 -31.03 -25.21 3.03
C GLU A 477 -30.06 -26.39 2.98
N GLY A 478 -29.42 -26.63 1.81
CA GLY A 478 -28.39 -27.62 1.65
C GLY A 478 -27.18 -27.40 2.56
N LEU A 479 -26.74 -26.15 2.71
CA LEU A 479 -25.69 -25.77 3.64
C LEU A 479 -26.09 -26.05 5.10
N LEU A 480 -27.29 -25.65 5.53
CA LEU A 480 -27.79 -25.89 6.88
C LEU A 480 -27.91 -27.40 7.19
N ASP A 481 -28.37 -28.20 6.23
CA ASP A 481 -28.42 -29.65 6.38
C ASP A 481 -27.04 -30.26 6.54
N GLY A 482 -26.08 -29.83 5.72
CA GLY A 482 -24.69 -30.28 5.83
C GLY A 482 -24.06 -29.93 7.18
N LEU A 483 -24.24 -28.70 7.67
CA LEU A 483 -23.74 -28.27 8.97
C LEU A 483 -24.34 -29.07 10.14
N VAL A 484 -25.62 -29.42 10.06
CA VAL A 484 -26.27 -30.30 11.05
C VAL A 484 -25.71 -31.73 10.98
N GLU A 485 -25.54 -32.28 9.78
CA GLU A 485 -24.97 -33.63 9.58
C GLU A 485 -23.54 -33.73 10.12
N MET A 486 -22.74 -32.66 9.98
CA MET A 486 -21.38 -32.56 10.52
C MET A 486 -21.37 -32.38 12.05
N GLY A 487 -22.49 -32.02 12.65
CA GLY A 487 -22.59 -31.70 14.08
C GLY A 487 -22.05 -30.31 14.46
N LEU A 488 -21.80 -29.44 13.48
CA LEU A 488 -21.38 -28.05 13.69
C LEU A 488 -22.57 -27.14 14.01
N LEU A 489 -23.78 -27.54 13.63
CA LEU A 489 -25.01 -26.82 13.92
C LEU A 489 -26.02 -27.76 14.60
N GLU A 490 -26.58 -27.29 15.73
CA GLU A 490 -27.65 -28.02 16.41
C GLU A 490 -28.93 -28.03 15.56
N PRO A 491 -29.69 -29.13 15.48
CA PRO A 491 -30.94 -29.20 14.70
C PRO A 491 -31.96 -28.12 15.07
N GLU A 492 -32.05 -27.74 16.35
CA GLU A 492 -32.95 -26.69 16.84
C GLU A 492 -32.55 -25.30 16.30
N ARG A 493 -31.25 -25.01 16.22
CA ARG A 493 -30.73 -23.77 15.65
C ARG A 493 -30.94 -23.73 14.13
N SER A 494 -30.76 -24.87 13.44
CA SER A 494 -31.08 -25.00 12.02
C SER A 494 -32.56 -24.75 11.75
N ALA A 495 -33.47 -25.34 12.55
CA ALA A 495 -34.91 -25.12 12.43
C ALA A 495 -35.28 -23.64 12.69
N PHE A 496 -34.65 -23.00 13.68
CA PHE A 496 -34.82 -21.57 13.93
C PHE A 496 -34.35 -20.70 12.74
N ALA A 497 -33.15 -21.00 12.20
CA ALA A 497 -32.61 -20.28 11.02
C ALA A 497 -33.55 -20.37 9.81
N ARG A 498 -34.10 -21.57 9.52
CA ARG A 498 -35.10 -21.76 8.46
C ARG A 498 -36.40 -21.02 8.74
N GLY A 499 -36.84 -21.01 9.99
CA GLY A 499 -38.00 -20.21 10.41
C GLY A 499 -37.79 -18.73 10.19
N MET A 500 -36.62 -18.22 10.54
CA MET A 500 -36.26 -16.82 10.28
C MET A 500 -36.15 -16.53 8.80
N LEU A 501 -35.50 -17.41 8.01
CA LEU A 501 -35.42 -17.27 6.56
C LEU A 501 -36.80 -17.18 5.91
N GLY A 502 -37.75 -18.09 6.30
CA GLY A 502 -39.13 -18.03 5.83
C GLY A 502 -39.93 -16.82 6.28
N PHE A 503 -39.46 -16.11 7.33
CA PHE A 503 -40.07 -14.86 7.80
C PHE A 503 -39.52 -13.64 7.04
N VAL A 504 -38.19 -13.57 6.76
CA VAL A 504 -37.56 -12.39 6.15
C VAL A 504 -37.45 -12.48 4.63
N ALA A 505 -37.51 -13.68 4.04
CA ALA A 505 -37.32 -13.91 2.62
C ALA A 505 -38.50 -14.66 1.98
N ARG A 506 -38.68 -14.47 0.67
CA ARG A 506 -39.70 -15.16 -0.13
C ARG A 506 -39.03 -16.28 -0.93
N PRO A 507 -39.58 -17.50 -0.95
CA PRO A 507 -39.08 -18.54 -1.83
C PRO A 507 -39.29 -18.17 -3.30
N THR A 508 -38.25 -18.27 -4.10
CA THR A 508 -38.26 -18.00 -5.55
C THR A 508 -38.01 -19.27 -6.38
N GLY A 509 -37.58 -20.36 -5.74
CA GLY A 509 -37.32 -21.65 -6.36
C GLY A 509 -37.06 -22.74 -5.33
N ALA A 510 -36.55 -23.89 -5.78
CA ALA A 510 -36.02 -24.92 -4.88
C ALA A 510 -34.72 -24.42 -4.26
N ASP A 511 -34.68 -24.32 -2.92
CA ASP A 511 -33.55 -23.77 -2.17
C ASP A 511 -33.07 -22.40 -2.70
N ALA A 512 -34.04 -21.52 -3.04
CA ALA A 512 -33.78 -20.18 -3.55
C ALA A 512 -34.77 -19.19 -2.90
N TYR A 513 -34.24 -18.07 -2.43
CA TYR A 513 -34.97 -17.06 -1.65
C TYR A 513 -34.58 -15.66 -2.10
N ALA A 514 -35.53 -14.72 -2.05
CA ALA A 514 -35.29 -13.31 -2.25
C ALA A 514 -35.86 -12.48 -1.11
N SER A 515 -35.18 -11.43 -0.74
CA SER A 515 -35.63 -10.48 0.28
C SER A 515 -35.37 -9.05 -0.16
N GLU A 516 -36.33 -8.18 0.08
CA GLU A 516 -36.18 -6.73 -0.04
C GLU A 516 -36.20 -6.13 1.39
N ILE A 517 -35.04 -5.64 1.83
CA ILE A 517 -34.88 -5.00 3.14
C ILE A 517 -34.98 -3.49 2.95
N THR A 518 -35.94 -2.86 3.61
CA THR A 518 -36.06 -1.40 3.61
C THR A 518 -35.73 -0.86 5.00
N LEU A 519 -34.82 0.11 5.03
CA LEU A 519 -34.47 0.89 6.22
C LEU A 519 -35.22 2.23 6.17
N GLY A 520 -35.89 2.59 7.27
CA GLY A 520 -36.49 3.91 7.42
C GLY A 520 -35.61 4.82 8.26
N GLY A 521 -35.58 6.11 7.95
CA GLY A 521 -34.82 7.11 8.69
C GLY A 521 -35.24 7.27 10.16
N ASP A 522 -36.37 6.69 10.56
CA ASP A 522 -36.86 6.59 11.95
C ASP A 522 -36.32 5.35 12.69
N GLY A 523 -35.42 4.59 12.09
CA GLY A 523 -34.86 3.34 12.60
C GLY A 523 -35.76 2.12 12.37
N SER A 524 -36.86 2.25 11.63
CA SER A 524 -37.68 1.12 11.22
C SER A 524 -36.95 0.24 10.23
N VAL A 525 -37.16 -1.07 10.33
CA VAL A 525 -36.62 -2.09 9.41
C VAL A 525 -37.78 -2.96 8.94
N THR A 526 -37.95 -3.07 7.62
CA THR A 526 -38.95 -3.99 7.05
C THR A 526 -38.26 -5.00 6.13
N ALA A 527 -38.78 -6.22 6.08
CA ALA A 527 -38.43 -7.22 5.08
C ALA A 527 -39.65 -7.55 4.22
N ASN A 528 -39.55 -7.35 2.92
CA ASN A 528 -40.65 -7.57 1.97
C ASN A 528 -41.95 -6.83 2.37
N GLY A 529 -41.83 -5.66 3.01
CA GLY A 529 -42.95 -4.87 3.53
C GLY A 529 -43.47 -5.30 4.91
N MET A 530 -42.93 -6.33 5.54
CA MET A 530 -43.25 -6.72 6.91
C MET A 530 -42.28 -6.06 7.90
N ALA A 531 -42.80 -5.43 8.96
CA ALA A 531 -41.95 -4.79 9.96
C ALA A 531 -41.19 -5.84 10.78
N LEU A 532 -39.88 -5.65 10.88
CA LEU A 532 -38.97 -6.41 11.74
C LEU A 532 -38.67 -5.64 13.03
N ARG A 533 -38.67 -4.32 12.93
CA ARG A 533 -38.45 -3.37 14.02
C ARG A 533 -39.28 -2.10 13.79
#